data_1353dc8d406035040033b39aed34ed8d
#
_entry.id   1353dc8d406035040033b39aed34ed8d
#
_cell.length_a   1.000
_cell.length_b   1.000
_cell.length_c   1.000
_cell.angle_alpha   90.00
_cell.angle_beta   90.00
_cell.angle_gamma   90.00
#
_symmetry.space_group_name_H-M   'P 1'
#
loop_
_entity.id
_entity.type
_entity.pdbx_description
1 polymer ?
#
loop_
_entity_poly.entity_id
_entity_poly.type
_entity_poly.pdbx_seq_one_letter_code
_entity_poly.pdbx_strand_id
1 'polypeptide(L)'
;MRVVGFEEFCSLPEGTVFSYWKPCQTSGLHRRGQVISFDGGPRDFYEASLLAESRNGEPPAVDLTEGRWGMFDYDQQFAVYEDQDIYDMIYGLGIA
;
A
#
# COMPACT_ATOMS: atom_id res chain seq x y z
N MET A 1 9.02 9.05 -3.33
CA MET A 1 8.88 7.57 -3.22
C MET A 1 10.20 6.96 -2.77
N ARG A 2 10.15 6.00 -1.89
CA ARG A 2 11.34 5.20 -1.52
C ARG A 2 10.95 3.74 -1.35
N VAL A 3 11.90 2.85 -1.57
CA VAL A 3 11.69 1.41 -1.44
C VAL A 3 12.23 0.94 -0.11
N VAL A 4 11.42 0.22 0.63
CA VAL A 4 11.77 -0.27 1.98
C VAL A 4 11.46 -1.76 2.09
N GLY A 5 12.13 -2.43 3.03
CA GLY A 5 11.82 -3.81 3.38
C GLY A 5 10.65 -3.91 4.34
N PHE A 6 10.29 -5.14 4.70
CA PHE A 6 9.11 -5.42 5.52
C PHE A 6 9.17 -4.78 6.90
N GLU A 7 10.29 -4.92 7.63
CA GLU A 7 10.40 -4.37 8.99
C GLU A 7 10.27 -2.85 9.00
N GLU A 8 10.99 -2.17 8.12
CA GLU A 8 10.91 -0.71 8.02
C GLU A 8 9.50 -0.28 7.62
N PHE A 9 8.89 -0.98 6.66
CA PHE A 9 7.52 -0.70 6.23
C PHE A 9 6.54 -0.77 7.40
N CYS A 10 6.64 -1.79 8.23
CA CYS A 10 5.77 -1.94 9.40
C CYS A 10 6.04 -0.91 10.49
N SER A 11 7.18 -0.26 10.49
CA SER A 11 7.52 0.79 11.47
C SER A 11 6.97 2.16 11.07
N LEU A 12 6.50 2.33 9.85
CA LEU A 12 5.96 3.59 9.36
C LEU A 12 4.57 3.85 9.95
N PRO A 13 4.09 5.11 9.93
CA PRO A 13 2.77 5.43 10.48
C PRO A 13 1.64 4.69 9.80
N GLU A 14 0.59 4.37 10.55
CA GLU A 14 -0.65 3.86 9.99
C GLU A 14 -1.21 4.85 8.95
N GLY A 15 -1.73 4.32 7.85
CA GLY A 15 -2.17 5.15 6.72
C GLY A 15 -1.13 5.33 5.64
N THR A 16 0.06 4.76 5.79
CA THR A 16 1.11 4.82 4.77
C THR A 16 0.59 4.29 3.44
N VAL A 17 0.74 5.08 2.39
CA VAL A 17 0.36 4.72 1.02
C VAL A 17 1.54 4.04 0.34
N PHE A 18 1.28 2.92 -0.31
CA PHE A 18 2.34 2.10 -0.88
C PHE A 18 1.88 1.31 -2.10
N SER A 19 2.86 0.84 -2.86
CA SER A 19 2.70 -0.20 -3.88
C SER A 19 3.64 -1.35 -3.55
N TYR A 20 3.30 -2.56 -3.98
CA TYR A 20 4.24 -3.66 -3.94
C TYR A 20 5.37 -3.41 -4.93
N TRP A 21 6.59 -3.69 -4.50
CA TRP A 21 7.78 -3.44 -5.31
C TRP A 21 8.47 -4.75 -5.68
N LYS A 22 8.73 -4.92 -6.97
CA LYS A 22 9.71 -5.85 -7.51
C LYS A 22 10.67 -5.02 -8.35
N PRO A 23 11.92 -5.45 -8.55
CA PRO A 23 12.85 -4.68 -9.38
C PRO A 23 12.20 -4.27 -10.70
N CYS A 24 12.23 -2.96 -10.99
CA CYS A 24 11.65 -2.33 -12.18
C CYS A 24 10.12 -2.42 -12.31
N GLN A 25 9.40 -2.78 -11.24
CA GLN A 25 7.94 -2.90 -11.32
C GLN A 25 7.27 -2.55 -10.00
N THR A 26 6.24 -1.70 -10.06
CA THR A 26 5.30 -1.48 -8.95
C THR A 26 3.97 -2.16 -9.26
N SER A 27 3.27 -2.59 -8.23
CA SER A 27 1.97 -3.23 -8.37
C SER A 27 0.99 -2.68 -7.34
N GLY A 28 -0.18 -2.25 -7.82
CA GLY A 28 -1.27 -1.75 -7.00
C GLY A 28 -0.99 -0.38 -6.37
N LEU A 29 -1.99 0.14 -5.71
CA LEU A 29 -1.90 1.31 -4.85
C LEU A 29 -2.74 1.02 -3.61
N HIS A 30 -2.11 1.03 -2.44
CA HIS A 30 -2.72 0.56 -1.20
C HIS A 30 -2.45 1.53 -0.06
N ARG A 31 -3.27 1.42 0.98
CA ARG A 31 -3.02 2.09 2.26
C ARG A 31 -2.84 1.02 3.32
N ARG A 32 -1.75 1.10 4.09
CA ARG A 32 -1.50 0.17 5.18
C ARG A 32 -2.29 0.60 6.43
N GLY A 33 -3.02 -0.34 7.00
CA GLY A 33 -3.71 -0.17 8.27
C GLY A 33 -2.83 -0.61 9.44
N GLN A 34 -3.47 -1.22 10.44
CA GLN A 34 -2.77 -1.66 11.64
C GLN A 34 -1.82 -2.82 11.35
N VAL A 35 -0.66 -2.79 11.98
CA VAL A 35 0.31 -3.89 11.94
C VAL A 35 -0.05 -4.92 13.00
N ILE A 36 0.07 -6.18 12.65
CA ILE A 36 -0.14 -7.32 13.56
C ILE A 36 1.23 -7.88 13.91
N SER A 37 1.57 -7.85 15.21
CA SER A 37 2.85 -8.32 15.71
C SER A 37 2.66 -9.54 16.60
N PHE A 38 3.52 -10.54 16.41
CA PHE A 38 3.63 -11.70 17.30
C PHE A 38 5.04 -12.30 17.16
N ASP A 39 5.42 -13.15 18.10
CA ASP A 39 6.76 -13.75 18.14
C ASP A 39 7.88 -12.69 18.10
N GLY A 40 7.68 -11.57 18.82
CA GLY A 40 8.70 -10.55 19.00
C GLY A 40 8.83 -9.52 17.88
N GLY A 41 7.93 -9.51 16.90
CA GLY A 41 8.01 -8.51 15.84
C GLY A 41 6.80 -8.51 14.91
N PRO A 42 6.81 -7.61 13.91
CA PRO A 42 5.72 -7.54 12.94
C PRO A 42 5.68 -8.80 12.07
N ARG A 43 4.48 -9.29 11.78
CA ARG A 43 4.28 -10.50 10.98
C ARG A 43 3.24 -10.34 9.89
N ASP A 44 2.31 -9.41 10.05
CA ASP A 44 1.23 -9.19 9.10
C ASP A 44 0.72 -7.76 9.25
N PHE A 45 -0.16 -7.34 8.38
CA PHE A 45 -0.79 -6.02 8.48
C PHE A 45 -2.14 -6.05 7.74
N TYR A 46 -2.97 -5.07 8.06
CA TYR A 46 -4.17 -4.80 7.28
C TYR A 46 -3.85 -3.84 6.15
N GLU A 47 -4.53 -3.98 5.02
CA GLU A 47 -4.40 -3.08 3.89
C GLU A 47 -5.75 -2.83 3.23
N ALA A 48 -5.89 -1.68 2.59
CA ALA A 48 -7.02 -1.35 1.74
C ALA A 48 -6.51 -0.95 0.37
N SER A 49 -7.13 -1.44 -0.68
CA SER A 49 -6.81 -1.01 -2.04
C SER A 49 -7.43 0.37 -2.30
N LEU A 50 -6.62 1.29 -2.83
CA LEU A 50 -7.07 2.61 -3.21
C LEU A 50 -7.55 2.67 -4.66
N LEU A 51 -7.28 1.60 -5.43
CA LEU A 51 -7.73 1.47 -6.82
C LEU A 51 -8.60 0.22 -6.92
N ALA A 52 -9.90 0.42 -7.05
CA ALA A 52 -10.83 -0.67 -7.25
C ALA A 52 -10.89 -1.04 -8.74
N GLU A 53 -10.98 -2.33 -9.03
CA GLU A 53 -11.18 -2.79 -10.40
C GLU A 53 -12.61 -2.52 -10.85
N SER A 54 -12.75 -2.06 -12.08
CA SER A 54 -14.07 -1.94 -12.73
C SER A 54 -14.55 -3.31 -13.16
N ARG A 55 -15.81 -3.64 -12.88
CA ARG A 55 -16.47 -4.87 -13.31
C ARG A 55 -17.75 -4.52 -14.08
N ASN A 56 -18.03 -5.29 -15.11
CA ASN A 56 -19.30 -5.18 -15.86
C ASN A 56 -19.60 -3.77 -16.39
N GLY A 57 -18.55 -3.01 -16.77
CA GLY A 57 -18.72 -1.66 -17.27
C GLY A 57 -19.06 -0.61 -16.23
N GLU A 58 -19.08 -0.97 -14.96
CA GLU A 58 -19.29 -0.01 -13.88
C GLU A 58 -18.03 0.87 -13.69
N PRO A 59 -18.22 2.15 -13.32
CA PRO A 59 -17.05 3.00 -13.01
C PRO A 59 -16.31 2.46 -11.80
N PRO A 60 -14.97 2.58 -11.77
CA PRO A 60 -14.20 2.17 -10.61
C PRO A 60 -14.61 3.00 -9.39
N ALA A 61 -14.72 2.33 -8.24
CA ALA A 61 -15.03 2.95 -6.96
C ALA A 61 -13.89 2.70 -5.99
N VAL A 62 -13.66 3.66 -5.10
CA VAL A 62 -12.71 3.46 -4.01
C VAL A 62 -13.42 2.70 -2.90
N ASP A 63 -12.87 1.54 -2.54
CA ASP A 63 -13.36 0.74 -1.42
C ASP A 63 -12.23 0.66 -0.38
N LEU A 64 -12.44 1.31 0.75
CA LEU A 64 -11.46 1.34 1.84
C LEU A 64 -11.65 0.20 2.85
N THR A 65 -12.40 -0.84 2.48
CA THR A 65 -12.51 -2.05 3.30
C THR A 65 -11.14 -2.69 3.44
N GLU A 66 -10.71 -2.86 4.69
CA GLU A 66 -9.41 -3.46 4.97
C GLU A 66 -9.50 -4.98 4.94
N GLY A 67 -8.46 -5.59 4.39
CA GLY A 67 -8.21 -7.02 4.46
C GLY A 67 -6.82 -7.28 4.99
N ARG A 68 -6.55 -8.51 5.41
CA ARG A 68 -5.21 -8.90 5.85
C ARG A 68 -4.31 -9.16 4.65
N TRP A 69 -3.06 -8.70 4.78
CA TRP A 69 -2.02 -9.00 3.79
C TRP A 69 -1.80 -10.51 3.65
N GLY A 70 -1.52 -11.22 4.75
CA GLY A 70 -1.53 -12.68 4.83
C GLY A 70 -0.54 -13.41 3.93
N MET A 71 0.40 -12.74 3.30
CA MET A 71 1.36 -13.36 2.37
C MET A 71 2.52 -14.01 3.08
N PHE A 72 2.89 -13.50 4.25
CA PHE A 72 4.01 -13.97 5.08
C PHE A 72 5.32 -14.07 4.30
N ASP A 73 5.48 -13.27 3.25
CA ASP A 73 6.70 -13.16 2.46
C ASP A 73 7.50 -11.95 2.96
N TYR A 74 8.45 -12.20 3.85
CA TYR A 74 9.22 -11.13 4.50
C TYR A 74 10.36 -10.58 3.63
N ASP A 75 10.57 -11.15 2.46
CA ASP A 75 11.48 -10.58 1.46
C ASP A 75 10.78 -9.59 0.54
N GLN A 76 9.45 -9.49 0.62
CA GLN A 76 8.69 -8.52 -0.15
C GLN A 76 9.15 -7.10 0.19
N GLN A 77 9.39 -6.30 -0.84
CA GLN A 77 9.70 -4.88 -0.72
C GLN A 77 8.50 -4.03 -1.08
N PHE A 78 8.48 -2.81 -0.58
CA PHE A 78 7.37 -1.89 -0.72
C PHE A 78 7.88 -0.54 -1.20
N ALA A 79 7.22 0.00 -2.24
CA ALA A 79 7.43 1.39 -2.65
C ALA A 79 6.51 2.26 -1.82
N VAL A 80 7.08 3.09 -0.95
CA VAL A 80 6.33 3.95 -0.04
C VAL A 80 6.24 5.34 -0.62
N TYR A 81 5.04 5.90 -0.63
CA TYR A 81 4.76 7.24 -1.15
C TYR A 81 4.65 8.22 0.00
N GLU A 82 5.39 9.33 -0.12
CA GLU A 82 5.36 10.43 0.83
C GLU A 82 4.30 11.45 0.39
N ASP A 83 4.02 12.43 1.25
CA ASP A 83 2.97 13.43 0.98
C ASP A 83 3.19 14.14 -0.36
N GLN A 84 4.43 14.46 -0.69
CA GLN A 84 4.74 15.11 -1.96
C GLN A 84 4.43 14.21 -3.16
N ASP A 85 4.72 12.91 -3.04
CA ASP A 85 4.40 11.95 -4.09
C ASP A 85 2.89 11.85 -4.31
N ILE A 86 2.13 11.81 -3.22
CA ILE A 86 0.66 11.74 -3.26
C ILE A 86 0.11 13.00 -3.92
N TYR A 87 0.64 14.15 -3.55
CA TYR A 87 0.26 15.43 -4.13
C TYR A 87 0.51 15.45 -5.65
N ASP A 88 1.68 15.00 -6.07
CA ASP A 88 2.05 14.92 -7.47
C ASP A 88 1.13 13.97 -8.26
N MET A 89 0.73 12.85 -7.65
CA MET A 89 -0.23 11.93 -8.27
C MET A 89 -1.59 12.60 -8.47
N ILE A 90 -2.09 13.33 -7.48
CA ILE A 90 -3.36 14.04 -7.57
C ILE A 90 -3.32 15.07 -8.70
N TYR A 91 -2.26 15.86 -8.78
CA TYR A 91 -2.09 16.82 -9.87
C TYR A 91 -1.92 16.14 -11.22
N GLY A 92 -1.16 15.05 -11.27
CA GLY A 92 -0.97 14.28 -12.50
C GLY A 92 -2.26 13.69 -13.03
N LEU A 93 -3.23 13.42 -12.15
CA LEU A 93 -4.55 12.94 -12.53
C LEU A 93 -5.53 14.07 -12.85
N GLY A 94 -5.14 15.32 -12.65
CA GLY A 94 -5.99 16.49 -12.92
C GLY A 94 -7.16 16.64 -11.96
N ILE A 95 -7.03 16.12 -10.73
CA ILE A 95 -8.11 16.12 -9.73
C ILE A 95 -8.06 17.35 -8.84
N ALA A 96 -6.91 17.98 -8.72
CA ALA A 96 -6.71 19.12 -7.83
C ALA A 96 -7.23 20.43 -8.43
#